data_7aabf614fae45d4bdbcc799abce5ff13
#
_entry.id   7aabf614fae45d4bdbcc799abce5ff13
#
_cell.length_a   1.000
_cell.length_b   1.000
_cell.length_c   1.000
_cell.angle_alpha   90.00
_cell.angle_beta   90.00
_cell.angle_gamma   90.00
#
_symmetry.space_group_name_H-M   'P 1'
#
loop_
_entity.id
_entity.type
_entity.pdbx_description
1 polymer ?
#
loop_
_entity_poly.entity_id
_entity_poly.type
_entity_poly.pdbx_seq_one_letter_code
_entity_poly.pdbx_strand_id
1 'polypeptide(L)'
;MTNPNHPFLAACRREKTPYTPVWLMRQAGRYMEEYRELRAKFSFLDLCKRPDLAAEITVTPVERLGVDAAILFADILLLLEPMGVGLEYTKEDGPMIQRPVRTGADVNRLLEFAPEKAFPFVFETVRKSCAALNGNVPLIGFSGAPFTLASYLIEGGGSRNYLHTKHLIYSDPGAWSALMERLSRAIVGYLNGQIAAGAQAVQLFDSWAGCLSPDDYRQYVLPHTRATIEGLTPGTPVINFSTGTAGLLELIRAAGGDIIGVDWRVNLDEAWERVGFDVGIQGNLDPVALFAPPDEIRRRVGEILRRAGGRPGHIFNLGHGVLPNTPVDHVIAMVQAVHELSAR
;
A
#
# COMPACT_ATOMS: atom_id res chain seq x y z
N MET A 1 3.88 -7.25 22.42
CA MET A 1 4.39 -6.11 21.64
C MET A 1 5.51 -6.63 20.76
N THR A 2 5.53 -6.27 19.49
CA THR A 2 6.62 -6.66 18.57
C THR A 2 7.94 -6.05 19.06
N ASN A 3 9.04 -6.81 18.89
CA ASN A 3 10.36 -6.30 19.20
C ASN A 3 10.67 -5.02 18.41
N PRO A 4 10.95 -3.89 19.05
CA PRO A 4 11.26 -2.64 18.35
C PRO A 4 12.50 -2.75 17.46
N ASN A 5 13.37 -3.72 17.73
CA ASN A 5 14.58 -4.00 16.94
C ASN A 5 14.32 -5.03 15.83
N HIS A 6 13.05 -5.37 15.53
CA HIS A 6 12.74 -6.25 14.42
C HIS A 6 13.32 -5.67 13.10
N PRO A 7 13.96 -6.48 12.22
CA PRO A 7 14.65 -5.98 11.02
C PRO A 7 13.82 -5.03 10.15
N PHE A 8 12.53 -5.31 9.97
CA PHE A 8 11.64 -4.41 9.22
C PHE A 8 11.52 -3.03 9.88
N LEU A 9 11.26 -2.96 11.19
CA LEU A 9 11.12 -1.68 11.89
C LEU A 9 12.45 -0.93 12.00
N ALA A 10 13.57 -1.65 12.17
CA ALA A 10 14.91 -1.07 12.13
C ALA A 10 15.22 -0.47 10.75
N ALA A 11 14.86 -1.18 9.66
CA ALA A 11 14.99 -0.64 8.30
C ALA A 11 14.12 0.60 8.09
N CYS A 12 12.89 0.64 8.62
CA CYS A 12 12.05 1.84 8.57
C CYS A 12 12.72 3.05 9.22
N ARG A 13 13.53 2.84 10.28
CA ARG A 13 14.32 3.89 10.94
C ARG A 13 15.70 4.09 10.33
N ARG A 14 16.02 3.41 9.24
CA ARG A 14 17.34 3.43 8.57
C ARG A 14 18.48 2.97 9.50
N GLU A 15 18.18 2.03 10.35
CA GLU A 15 19.17 1.36 11.21
C GLU A 15 19.77 0.14 10.50
N LYS A 16 20.93 -0.29 10.95
CA LYS A 16 21.55 -1.53 10.44
C LYS A 16 20.70 -2.74 10.79
N THR A 17 20.57 -3.65 9.83
CA THR A 17 19.82 -4.90 9.98
C THR A 17 20.73 -6.08 9.64
N PRO A 18 20.49 -7.27 10.19
CA PRO A 18 21.31 -8.46 9.90
C PRO A 18 21.16 -8.92 8.44
N TYR A 19 20.06 -8.57 7.79
CA TYR A 19 19.76 -8.81 6.38
C TYR A 19 18.72 -7.76 5.91
N THR A 20 18.48 -7.67 4.64
CA THR A 20 17.44 -6.78 4.08
C THR A 20 16.06 -7.38 4.34
N PRO A 21 15.17 -6.73 5.12
CA PRO A 21 13.83 -7.25 5.36
C PRO A 21 12.98 -7.25 4.09
N VAL A 22 12.10 -8.24 3.96
CA VAL A 22 11.21 -8.42 2.82
C VAL A 22 9.76 -8.65 3.24
N TRP A 23 8.84 -7.99 2.57
CA TRP A 23 7.40 -8.27 2.58
C TRP A 23 6.82 -7.98 1.20
N LEU A 24 5.61 -8.43 0.92
CA LEU A 24 5.04 -8.31 -0.42
C LEU A 24 3.66 -7.70 -0.40
N MET A 25 3.45 -6.71 -1.26
CA MET A 25 2.10 -6.23 -1.56
C MET A 25 1.27 -7.37 -2.14
N ARG A 26 0.06 -7.57 -1.62
CA ARG A 26 -0.82 -8.72 -1.95
C ARG A 26 -0.19 -10.07 -1.62
N GLN A 27 0.65 -10.16 -0.57
CA GLN A 27 1.19 -11.42 -0.08
C GLN A 27 0.09 -12.42 0.32
N ALA A 28 -1.07 -11.95 0.82
CA ALA A 28 -2.31 -12.69 0.80
C ALA A 28 -3.03 -12.43 -0.53
N GLY A 29 -3.16 -13.42 -1.38
CA GLY A 29 -3.72 -13.20 -2.71
C GLY A 29 -4.19 -14.45 -3.42
N ARG A 30 -4.80 -14.28 -4.60
CA ARG A 30 -5.39 -15.37 -5.41
C ARG A 30 -4.40 -16.44 -5.85
N TYR A 31 -3.10 -16.22 -5.72
CA TYR A 31 -2.07 -17.21 -6.00
C TYR A 31 -1.95 -18.27 -4.89
N MET A 32 -2.40 -17.95 -3.65
CA MET A 32 -2.41 -18.89 -2.51
C MET A 32 -3.69 -19.74 -2.50
N GLU A 33 -3.55 -21.03 -2.25
CA GLU A 33 -4.67 -21.98 -2.21
C GLU A 33 -5.60 -21.67 -1.03
N GLU A 34 -5.05 -21.41 0.14
CA GLU A 34 -5.76 -21.09 1.38
C GLU A 34 -6.69 -19.87 1.18
N TYR A 35 -6.21 -18.85 0.49
CA TYR A 35 -7.03 -17.69 0.16
C TYR A 35 -8.14 -18.03 -0.85
N ARG A 36 -7.85 -18.85 -1.89
CA ARG A 36 -8.86 -19.26 -2.87
C ARG A 36 -10.01 -20.06 -2.26
N GLU A 37 -9.72 -20.94 -1.27
CA GLU A 37 -10.74 -21.69 -0.55
C GLU A 37 -11.71 -20.78 0.21
N LEU A 38 -11.20 -19.74 0.88
CA LEU A 38 -12.05 -18.77 1.55
C LEU A 38 -12.85 -17.92 0.54
N ARG A 39 -12.23 -17.53 -0.59
CA ARG A 39 -12.91 -16.79 -1.67
C ARG A 39 -13.99 -17.60 -2.39
N ALA A 40 -13.92 -18.92 -2.37
CA ALA A 40 -14.96 -19.78 -2.89
C ALA A 40 -16.23 -19.76 -2.02
N LYS A 41 -16.08 -19.48 -0.72
CA LYS A 41 -17.18 -19.51 0.27
C LYS A 41 -17.75 -18.12 0.56
N PHE A 42 -16.94 -17.07 0.43
CA PHE A 42 -17.29 -15.71 0.83
C PHE A 42 -16.96 -14.69 -0.27
N SER A 43 -17.77 -13.62 -0.36
CA SER A 43 -17.42 -12.48 -1.20
C SER A 43 -16.16 -11.77 -0.64
N PHE A 44 -15.54 -10.92 -1.46
CA PHE A 44 -14.35 -10.17 -1.01
C PHE A 44 -14.68 -9.22 0.15
N LEU A 45 -15.78 -8.47 0.03
CA LEU A 45 -16.22 -7.57 1.10
C LEU A 45 -16.63 -8.31 2.38
N ASP A 46 -17.26 -9.50 2.25
CA ASP A 46 -17.58 -10.32 3.42
C ASP A 46 -16.32 -10.72 4.17
N LEU A 47 -15.26 -11.13 3.47
CA LEU A 47 -13.97 -11.45 4.10
C LEU A 47 -13.36 -10.24 4.80
N CYS A 48 -13.38 -9.06 4.17
CA CYS A 48 -12.88 -7.83 4.80
C CYS A 48 -13.68 -7.44 6.06
N LYS A 49 -14.97 -7.77 6.12
CA LYS A 49 -15.87 -7.44 7.24
C LYS A 49 -15.95 -8.51 8.33
N ARG A 50 -15.19 -9.60 8.20
CA ARG A 50 -15.13 -10.69 9.17
C ARG A 50 -13.75 -10.74 9.83
N PRO A 51 -13.58 -10.13 11.02
CA PRO A 51 -12.27 -9.96 11.65
C PRO A 51 -11.48 -11.26 11.85
N ASP A 52 -12.16 -12.37 12.15
CA ASP A 52 -11.51 -13.67 12.33
C ASP A 52 -10.86 -14.16 11.03
N LEU A 53 -11.62 -14.16 9.94
CA LEU A 53 -11.13 -14.60 8.63
C LEU A 53 -10.10 -13.63 8.05
N ALA A 54 -10.31 -12.33 8.20
CA ALA A 54 -9.37 -11.33 7.73
C ALA A 54 -8.04 -11.40 8.49
N ALA A 55 -8.05 -11.72 9.79
CA ALA A 55 -6.85 -11.95 10.57
C ALA A 55 -6.13 -13.23 10.15
N GLU A 56 -6.84 -14.34 9.92
CA GLU A 56 -6.29 -15.57 9.37
C GLU A 56 -5.59 -15.31 8.02
N ILE A 57 -6.28 -14.62 7.09
CA ILE A 57 -5.71 -14.25 5.79
C ILE A 57 -4.47 -13.34 5.94
N THR A 58 -4.43 -12.49 6.94
CA THR A 58 -3.29 -11.61 7.24
C THR A 58 -2.07 -12.40 7.70
N VAL A 59 -2.25 -13.42 8.54
CA VAL A 59 -1.17 -14.16 9.21
C VAL A 59 -0.62 -15.31 8.35
N THR A 60 -1.48 -16.04 7.67
CA THR A 60 -1.11 -17.22 6.85
C THR A 60 0.10 -16.97 5.92
N PRO A 61 0.18 -15.84 5.17
CA PRO A 61 1.34 -15.59 4.31
C PRO A 61 2.65 -15.41 5.07
N VAL A 62 2.62 -14.89 6.29
CA VAL A 62 3.84 -14.72 7.11
C VAL A 62 4.43 -16.08 7.43
N GLU A 63 3.62 -17.03 7.87
CA GLU A 63 4.04 -18.38 8.20
C GLU A 63 4.48 -19.16 6.95
N ARG A 64 3.73 -18.98 5.85
CA ARG A 64 3.96 -19.73 4.62
C ARG A 64 5.19 -19.27 3.84
N LEU A 65 5.44 -17.96 3.80
CA LEU A 65 6.45 -17.35 2.95
C LEU A 65 7.72 -16.97 3.71
N GLY A 66 7.68 -16.83 5.03
CA GLY A 66 8.81 -16.40 5.84
C GLY A 66 9.16 -14.91 5.67
N VAL A 67 8.17 -14.07 5.40
CA VAL A 67 8.33 -12.61 5.23
C VAL A 67 8.51 -11.90 6.57
N ASP A 68 9.11 -10.70 6.55
CA ASP A 68 9.49 -9.91 7.72
C ASP A 68 8.43 -8.90 8.17
N ALA A 69 7.30 -8.82 7.51
CA ALA A 69 6.14 -8.04 7.96
C ALA A 69 4.84 -8.64 7.45
N ALA A 70 3.79 -8.56 8.26
CA ALA A 70 2.42 -8.79 7.82
C ALA A 70 1.86 -7.49 7.24
N ILE A 71 0.96 -7.60 6.25
CA ILE A 71 0.11 -6.49 5.85
C ILE A 71 -1.35 -6.87 6.11
N LEU A 72 -2.09 -5.94 6.70
CA LEU A 72 -3.51 -6.09 6.98
C LEU A 72 -4.28 -6.56 5.74
N PHE A 73 -5.13 -7.57 5.88
CA PHE A 73 -6.06 -7.92 4.82
C PHE A 73 -7.27 -6.99 4.86
N ALA A 74 -7.33 -6.11 3.88
CA ALA A 74 -8.39 -5.12 3.67
C ALA A 74 -8.38 -4.68 2.20
N ASP A 75 -9.13 -3.64 1.86
CA ASP A 75 -9.07 -2.99 0.55
C ASP A 75 -8.88 -1.48 0.68
N ILE A 76 -8.16 -0.89 -0.29
CA ILE A 76 -7.93 0.57 -0.33
C ILE A 76 -9.23 1.37 -0.45
N LEU A 77 -10.28 0.78 -1.04
CA LEU A 77 -11.56 1.44 -1.31
C LEU A 77 -12.60 1.27 -0.19
N LEU A 78 -12.34 0.44 0.82
CA LEU A 78 -13.27 0.29 1.96
C LEU A 78 -13.62 1.64 2.58
N LEU A 79 -12.65 2.55 2.62
CA LEU A 79 -12.83 3.91 3.13
C LEU A 79 -13.95 4.68 2.41
N LEU A 80 -14.27 4.34 1.15
CA LEU A 80 -15.28 5.01 0.36
C LEU A 80 -16.70 4.53 0.65
N GLU A 81 -16.86 3.33 1.23
CA GLU A 81 -18.19 2.74 1.47
C GLU A 81 -19.07 3.62 2.37
N PRO A 82 -18.61 4.11 3.55
CA PRO A 82 -19.44 4.95 4.42
C PRO A 82 -19.70 6.36 3.85
N MET A 83 -19.03 6.76 2.79
CA MET A 83 -19.30 8.02 2.09
C MET A 83 -20.60 8.00 1.29
N GLY A 84 -21.28 6.84 1.23
CA GLY A 84 -22.60 6.71 0.62
C GLY A 84 -22.57 6.59 -0.90
N VAL A 85 -21.44 6.20 -1.50
CA VAL A 85 -21.25 6.18 -2.97
C VAL A 85 -21.65 4.84 -3.63
N GLY A 86 -21.92 3.81 -2.84
CA GLY A 86 -22.27 2.48 -3.34
C GLY A 86 -21.05 1.78 -3.95
N LEU A 87 -20.19 1.18 -3.08
CA LEU A 87 -19.05 0.39 -3.50
C LEU A 87 -19.45 -1.07 -3.72
N GLU A 88 -19.17 -1.60 -4.88
CA GLU A 88 -19.40 -3.00 -5.24
C GLU A 88 -18.15 -3.61 -5.88
N TYR A 89 -18.03 -4.94 -5.80
CA TYR A 89 -16.99 -5.71 -6.47
C TYR A 89 -17.63 -6.73 -7.40
N THR A 90 -17.50 -6.50 -8.70
CA THR A 90 -17.94 -7.46 -9.71
C THR A 90 -16.83 -8.47 -10.02
N LYS A 91 -17.19 -9.63 -10.57
CA LYS A 91 -16.20 -10.65 -10.96
C LYS A 91 -15.39 -10.22 -12.20
N GLU A 92 -16.01 -9.45 -13.07
CA GLU A 92 -15.47 -9.09 -14.39
C GLU A 92 -14.73 -7.76 -14.37
N ASP A 93 -15.32 -6.74 -13.73
CA ASP A 93 -14.83 -5.35 -13.80
C ASP A 93 -14.05 -4.88 -12.55
N GLY A 94 -14.02 -5.70 -11.48
CA GLY A 94 -13.38 -5.33 -10.22
C GLY A 94 -14.24 -4.36 -9.39
N PRO A 95 -13.62 -3.37 -8.71
CA PRO A 95 -14.36 -2.40 -7.90
C PRO A 95 -15.13 -1.41 -8.77
N MET A 96 -16.41 -1.15 -8.39
CA MET A 96 -17.29 -0.22 -9.06
C MET A 96 -17.95 0.71 -8.04
N ILE A 97 -18.01 2.00 -8.36
CA ILE A 97 -18.72 3.03 -7.61
C ILE A 97 -20.03 3.34 -8.35
N GLN A 98 -21.16 3.02 -7.74
CA GLN A 98 -22.48 3.20 -8.35
C GLN A 98 -22.87 4.68 -8.55
N ARG A 99 -22.43 5.54 -7.64
CA ARG A 99 -22.71 6.99 -7.65
C ARG A 99 -21.40 7.77 -7.72
N PRO A 100 -20.75 7.82 -8.90
CA PRO A 100 -19.48 8.52 -9.05
C PRO A 100 -19.66 10.04 -8.85
N VAL A 101 -18.60 10.66 -8.34
CA VAL A 101 -18.51 12.11 -8.12
C VAL A 101 -18.09 12.78 -9.41
N ARG A 102 -18.90 13.69 -9.95
CA ARG A 102 -18.61 14.39 -11.21
C ARG A 102 -18.58 15.91 -11.08
N THR A 103 -19.18 16.45 -10.02
CA THR A 103 -19.40 17.89 -9.82
C THR A 103 -19.17 18.28 -8.36
N GLY A 104 -19.02 19.58 -8.09
CA GLY A 104 -18.99 20.10 -6.73
C GLY A 104 -20.25 19.76 -5.90
N ALA A 105 -21.41 19.67 -6.55
CA ALA A 105 -22.62 19.22 -5.88
C ALA A 105 -22.54 17.76 -5.43
N ASP A 106 -21.86 16.90 -6.19
CA ASP A 106 -21.62 15.50 -5.79
C ASP A 106 -20.65 15.42 -4.62
N VAL A 107 -19.60 16.25 -4.60
CA VAL A 107 -18.67 16.36 -3.47
C VAL A 107 -19.42 16.72 -2.18
N ASN A 108 -20.36 17.66 -2.26
CA ASN A 108 -21.13 18.10 -1.10
C ASN A 108 -22.12 17.03 -0.58
N ARG A 109 -22.50 16.06 -1.41
CA ARG A 109 -23.36 14.94 -1.00
C ARG A 109 -22.62 13.78 -0.32
N LEU A 110 -21.29 13.76 -0.35
CA LEU A 110 -20.53 12.73 0.34
C LEU A 110 -20.78 12.81 1.84
N LEU A 111 -21.08 11.66 2.44
CA LEU A 111 -21.34 11.56 3.86
C LEU A 111 -20.00 11.64 4.64
N GLU A 112 -20.03 12.35 5.75
CA GLU A 112 -18.95 12.31 6.74
C GLU A 112 -19.23 11.20 7.76
N PHE A 113 -18.18 10.61 8.27
CA PHE A 113 -18.28 9.50 9.22
C PHE A 113 -17.16 9.55 10.26
N ALA A 114 -17.43 8.95 11.42
CA ALA A 114 -16.43 8.70 12.43
C ALA A 114 -15.78 7.32 12.14
N PRO A 115 -14.45 7.24 11.95
CA PRO A 115 -13.78 5.99 11.58
C PRO A 115 -14.05 4.84 12.56
N GLU A 116 -14.13 5.12 13.86
CA GLU A 116 -14.38 4.14 14.92
C GLU A 116 -15.76 3.46 14.77
N LYS A 117 -16.72 4.20 14.21
CA LYS A 117 -18.08 3.69 13.97
C LYS A 117 -18.20 3.01 12.61
N ALA A 118 -17.46 3.49 11.61
CA ALA A 118 -17.52 2.98 10.26
C ALA A 118 -16.70 1.69 10.08
N PHE A 119 -15.57 1.54 10.78
CA PHE A 119 -14.60 0.47 10.56
C PHE A 119 -14.24 -0.36 11.82
N PRO A 120 -15.20 -0.66 12.73
CA PRO A 120 -14.88 -1.45 13.92
C PRO A 120 -14.30 -2.82 13.57
N PHE A 121 -14.73 -3.41 12.44
CA PHE A 121 -14.26 -4.69 11.94
C PHE A 121 -12.80 -4.63 11.47
N VAL A 122 -12.34 -3.53 10.88
CA VAL A 122 -10.95 -3.35 10.46
C VAL A 122 -10.04 -3.26 11.69
N PHE A 123 -10.42 -2.45 12.67
CA PHE A 123 -9.63 -2.28 13.89
C PHE A 123 -9.61 -3.56 14.74
N GLU A 124 -10.69 -4.34 14.72
CA GLU A 124 -10.70 -5.66 15.34
C GLU A 124 -9.80 -6.65 14.59
N THR A 125 -9.78 -6.62 13.25
CA THR A 125 -8.86 -7.42 12.45
C THR A 125 -7.41 -7.09 12.81
N VAL A 126 -7.06 -5.80 12.96
CA VAL A 126 -5.71 -5.39 13.39
C VAL A 126 -5.36 -5.99 14.74
N ARG A 127 -6.25 -5.87 15.75
CA ARG A 127 -6.01 -6.44 17.08
C ARG A 127 -5.82 -7.96 17.05
N LYS A 128 -6.67 -8.67 16.32
CA LYS A 128 -6.58 -10.14 16.17
C LYS A 128 -5.31 -10.57 15.45
N SER A 129 -4.96 -9.88 14.37
CA SER A 129 -3.72 -10.15 13.64
C SER A 129 -2.48 -9.92 14.51
N CYS A 130 -2.42 -8.81 15.25
CA CYS A 130 -1.32 -8.54 16.19
C CYS A 130 -1.22 -9.61 17.29
N ALA A 131 -2.36 -10.07 17.81
CA ALA A 131 -2.39 -11.14 18.81
C ALA A 131 -1.87 -12.47 18.23
N ALA A 132 -2.31 -12.84 17.02
CA ALA A 132 -1.88 -14.08 16.35
C ALA A 132 -0.40 -14.04 15.95
N LEU A 133 0.11 -12.90 15.47
CA LEU A 133 1.53 -12.69 15.16
C LEU A 133 2.43 -12.75 16.40
N ASN A 134 1.85 -12.57 17.59
CA ASN A 134 2.52 -12.70 18.89
C ASN A 134 3.86 -11.95 19.01
N GLY A 135 3.99 -10.83 18.31
CA GLY A 135 5.22 -10.03 18.30
C GLY A 135 6.35 -10.58 17.44
N ASN A 136 6.16 -11.67 16.70
CA ASN A 136 7.19 -12.26 15.84
C ASN A 136 7.52 -11.37 14.64
N VAL A 137 6.49 -10.78 14.00
CA VAL A 137 6.67 -9.80 12.92
C VAL A 137 5.72 -8.62 13.12
N PRO A 138 6.07 -7.41 12.64
CA PRO A 138 5.19 -6.25 12.70
C PRO A 138 4.04 -6.35 11.69
N LEU A 139 2.94 -5.67 12.01
CA LEU A 139 1.79 -5.51 11.14
C LEU A 139 1.80 -4.12 10.48
N ILE A 140 1.68 -4.11 9.16
CA ILE A 140 1.51 -2.91 8.35
C ILE A 140 0.01 -2.65 8.15
N GLY A 141 -0.47 -1.48 8.58
CA GLY A 141 -1.76 -0.94 8.18
C GLY A 141 -1.66 -0.22 6.83
N PHE A 142 -2.79 0.07 6.18
CA PHE A 142 -2.73 0.79 4.91
C PHE A 142 -4.03 1.49 4.53
N SER A 143 -3.91 2.39 3.57
CA SER A 143 -5.02 3.02 2.85
C SER A 143 -4.62 3.35 1.41
N GLY A 144 -5.60 3.56 0.55
CA GLY A 144 -5.36 4.28 -0.69
C GLY A 144 -4.95 5.72 -0.39
N ALA A 145 -4.05 6.29 -1.21
CA ALA A 145 -3.69 7.70 -1.14
C ALA A 145 -4.83 8.60 -1.66
N PRO A 146 -4.85 9.88 -1.29
CA PRO A 146 -5.94 10.78 -1.65
C PRO A 146 -6.26 10.81 -3.14
N PHE A 147 -5.24 10.90 -4.02
CA PHE A 147 -5.46 10.94 -5.46
C PHE A 147 -6.03 9.64 -6.02
N THR A 148 -5.50 8.49 -5.58
CA THR A 148 -6.02 7.19 -6.02
C THR A 148 -7.49 7.00 -5.61
N LEU A 149 -7.85 7.36 -4.37
CA LEU A 149 -9.25 7.27 -3.91
C LEU A 149 -10.17 8.27 -4.63
N ALA A 150 -9.71 9.52 -4.83
CA ALA A 150 -10.44 10.52 -5.62
C ALA A 150 -10.71 10.02 -7.04
N SER A 151 -9.69 9.44 -7.68
CA SER A 151 -9.81 8.91 -9.03
C SER A 151 -10.82 7.77 -9.12
N TYR A 152 -10.84 6.83 -8.18
CA TYR A 152 -11.87 5.79 -8.12
C TYR A 152 -13.28 6.37 -7.93
N LEU A 153 -13.42 7.33 -7.01
CA LEU A 153 -14.70 8.03 -6.79
C LEU A 153 -15.19 8.74 -8.03
N ILE A 154 -14.28 9.37 -8.76
CA ILE A 154 -14.64 10.16 -9.94
C ILE A 154 -14.82 9.29 -11.17
N GLU A 155 -13.90 8.38 -11.48
CA GLU A 155 -14.03 7.51 -12.67
C GLU A 155 -15.18 6.48 -12.52
N GLY A 156 -15.48 6.07 -11.29
CA GLY A 156 -16.49 5.04 -11.01
C GLY A 156 -15.94 3.62 -11.05
N GLY A 157 -14.68 3.44 -11.44
CA GLY A 157 -13.98 2.17 -11.60
C GLY A 157 -12.60 2.36 -12.23
N GLY A 158 -12.09 1.33 -12.91
CA GLY A 158 -10.80 1.42 -13.63
C GLY A 158 -10.86 2.43 -14.77
N SER A 159 -9.76 3.18 -14.98
CA SER A 159 -9.63 4.16 -16.08
C SER A 159 -8.27 4.08 -16.74
N ARG A 160 -8.22 4.32 -18.05
CA ARG A 160 -6.95 4.43 -18.79
C ARG A 160 -6.45 5.86 -18.87
N ASN A 161 -7.36 6.81 -19.08
CA ASN A 161 -7.02 8.20 -19.40
C ASN A 161 -7.35 9.17 -18.26
N TYR A 162 -8.05 8.71 -17.22
CA TYR A 162 -8.49 9.53 -16.09
C TYR A 162 -9.23 10.79 -16.55
N LEU A 163 -10.09 10.64 -17.56
CA LEU A 163 -10.76 11.73 -18.24
C LEU A 163 -11.57 12.59 -17.27
N HIS A 164 -12.43 11.94 -16.47
CA HIS A 164 -13.30 12.65 -15.55
C HIS A 164 -12.53 13.26 -14.39
N THR A 165 -11.51 12.58 -13.90
CA THR A 165 -10.62 13.07 -12.84
C THR A 165 -9.89 14.34 -13.29
N LYS A 166 -9.23 14.29 -14.44
CA LYS A 166 -8.53 15.46 -15.00
C LYS A 166 -9.48 16.58 -15.38
N HIS A 167 -10.67 16.24 -15.90
CA HIS A 167 -11.69 17.24 -16.19
C HIS A 167 -12.08 18.01 -14.92
N LEU A 168 -12.36 17.32 -13.80
CA LEU A 168 -12.71 17.99 -12.53
C LEU A 168 -11.55 18.87 -12.02
N ILE A 169 -10.29 18.37 -12.08
CA ILE A 169 -9.11 19.14 -11.71
C ILE A 169 -9.04 20.45 -12.48
N TYR A 170 -9.24 20.44 -13.78
CA TYR A 170 -9.04 21.61 -14.65
C TYR A 170 -10.26 22.53 -14.71
N SER A 171 -11.48 21.99 -14.58
CA SER A 171 -12.70 22.77 -14.73
C SER A 171 -13.26 23.31 -13.41
N ASP A 172 -13.03 22.63 -12.28
CA ASP A 172 -13.49 23.05 -10.95
C ASP A 172 -12.44 22.72 -9.87
N PRO A 173 -11.31 23.46 -9.83
CA PRO A 173 -10.26 23.23 -8.83
C PRO A 173 -10.77 23.38 -7.39
N GLY A 174 -11.83 24.15 -7.16
CA GLY A 174 -12.46 24.30 -5.84
C GLY A 174 -13.13 23.01 -5.38
N ALA A 175 -13.94 22.38 -6.24
CA ALA A 175 -14.54 21.09 -5.95
C ALA A 175 -13.47 19.99 -5.78
N TRP A 176 -12.41 20.02 -6.60
CA TRP A 176 -11.28 19.11 -6.47
C TRP A 176 -10.61 19.25 -5.10
N SER A 177 -10.26 20.46 -4.67
CA SER A 177 -9.63 20.70 -3.37
C SER A 177 -10.52 20.21 -2.23
N ALA A 178 -11.81 20.54 -2.26
CA ALA A 178 -12.78 20.11 -1.26
C ALA A 178 -12.88 18.58 -1.16
N LEU A 179 -12.87 17.86 -2.30
CA LEU A 179 -12.85 16.41 -2.34
C LEU A 179 -11.58 15.84 -1.71
N MET A 180 -10.42 16.37 -2.13
CA MET A 180 -9.11 15.90 -1.65
C MET A 180 -8.92 16.14 -0.15
N GLU A 181 -9.39 17.28 0.37
CA GLU A 181 -9.38 17.57 1.81
C GLU A 181 -10.26 16.61 2.62
N ARG A 182 -11.47 16.29 2.12
CA ARG A 182 -12.34 15.29 2.76
C ARG A 182 -11.68 13.92 2.81
N LEU A 183 -11.10 13.48 1.69
CA LEU A 183 -10.40 12.20 1.62
C LEU A 183 -9.18 12.18 2.54
N SER A 184 -8.38 13.24 2.56
CA SER A 184 -7.21 13.34 3.45
C SER A 184 -7.62 13.20 4.91
N ARG A 185 -8.65 13.92 5.38
CA ARG A 185 -9.17 13.77 6.76
C ARG A 185 -9.67 12.35 7.05
N ALA A 186 -10.40 11.74 6.12
CA ALA A 186 -10.92 10.39 6.28
C ALA A 186 -9.77 9.36 6.35
N ILE A 187 -8.75 9.48 5.49
CA ILE A 187 -7.56 8.62 5.50
C ILE A 187 -6.80 8.75 6.83
N VAL A 188 -6.59 9.98 7.30
CA VAL A 188 -5.92 10.24 8.58
C VAL A 188 -6.65 9.55 9.73
N GLY A 189 -7.96 9.72 9.84
CA GLY A 189 -8.74 9.04 10.88
C GLY A 189 -8.71 7.53 10.77
N TYR A 190 -8.80 6.99 9.55
CA TYR A 190 -8.78 5.55 9.29
C TYR A 190 -7.42 4.91 9.62
N LEU A 191 -6.31 5.55 9.23
CA LEU A 191 -4.96 5.04 9.52
C LEU A 191 -4.60 5.20 11.00
N ASN A 192 -4.95 6.33 11.62
CA ASN A 192 -4.75 6.51 13.06
C ASN A 192 -5.54 5.49 13.89
N GLY A 193 -6.74 5.12 13.43
CA GLY A 193 -7.49 4.01 14.03
C GLY A 193 -6.79 2.65 13.92
N GLN A 194 -6.14 2.36 12.78
CA GLN A 194 -5.33 1.15 12.61
C GLN A 194 -4.09 1.17 13.51
N ILE A 195 -3.41 2.32 13.62
CA ILE A 195 -2.25 2.50 14.50
C ILE A 195 -2.67 2.30 15.97
N ALA A 196 -3.75 2.93 16.41
CA ALA A 196 -4.28 2.77 17.75
C ALA A 196 -4.73 1.32 18.06
N ALA A 197 -5.15 0.57 17.03
CA ALA A 197 -5.48 -0.85 17.16
C ALA A 197 -4.25 -1.77 17.19
N GLY A 198 -3.04 -1.29 16.84
CA GLY A 198 -1.78 -2.03 16.98
C GLY A 198 -0.94 -2.13 15.71
N ALA A 199 -1.29 -1.50 14.59
CA ALA A 199 -0.41 -1.44 13.42
C ALA A 199 0.86 -0.66 13.74
N GLN A 200 2.04 -1.20 13.37
CA GLN A 200 3.34 -0.66 13.75
C GLN A 200 4.03 0.12 12.62
N ALA A 201 3.50 0.05 11.41
CA ALA A 201 3.81 0.91 10.27
C ALA A 201 2.54 1.06 9.43
N VAL A 202 2.51 2.07 8.58
CA VAL A 202 1.40 2.25 7.62
C VAL A 202 1.90 2.54 6.22
N GLN A 203 1.13 2.11 5.21
CA GLN A 203 1.43 2.41 3.82
C GLN A 203 0.29 3.15 3.14
N LEU A 204 0.62 4.23 2.42
CA LEU A 204 -0.26 4.88 1.45
C LEU A 204 -0.01 4.28 0.07
N PHE A 205 -1.10 3.87 -0.61
CA PHE A 205 -1.04 3.34 -1.96
C PHE A 205 -1.53 4.37 -2.97
N ASP A 206 -0.59 5.01 -3.71
CA ASP A 206 -0.93 5.91 -4.80
C ASP A 206 -0.70 5.22 -6.16
N SER A 207 -1.52 4.23 -6.43
CA SER A 207 -1.38 3.35 -7.60
C SER A 207 -1.64 4.07 -8.93
N TRP A 208 -2.24 5.26 -8.93
CA TRP A 208 -2.68 5.94 -10.14
C TRP A 208 -2.00 7.29 -10.39
N ALA A 209 -1.13 7.76 -9.48
CA ALA A 209 -0.43 9.05 -9.59
C ALA A 209 0.44 9.17 -10.86
N GLY A 210 0.91 8.04 -11.41
CA GLY A 210 1.71 8.00 -12.62
C GLY A 210 1.03 8.50 -13.90
N CYS A 211 -0.29 8.79 -13.86
CA CYS A 211 -1.01 9.41 -14.98
C CYS A 211 -0.85 10.95 -15.03
N LEU A 212 -0.23 11.56 -14.01
CA LEU A 212 -0.11 13.00 -13.87
C LEU A 212 1.21 13.53 -14.41
N SER A 213 1.18 14.76 -14.90
CA SER A 213 2.38 15.56 -15.12
C SER A 213 3.00 15.98 -13.77
N PRO A 214 4.31 16.31 -13.73
CA PRO A 214 4.92 16.84 -12.51
C PRO A 214 4.23 18.10 -11.97
N ASP A 215 3.77 18.99 -12.85
CA ASP A 215 3.09 20.21 -12.46
C ASP A 215 1.71 19.94 -11.89
N ASP A 216 0.93 19.04 -12.48
CA ASP A 216 -0.37 18.64 -11.94
C ASP A 216 -0.22 17.95 -10.58
N TYR A 217 0.76 17.06 -10.43
CA TYR A 217 1.02 16.43 -9.13
C TYR A 217 1.40 17.47 -8.07
N ARG A 218 2.30 18.39 -8.40
CA ARG A 218 2.74 19.45 -7.48
C ARG A 218 1.59 20.34 -7.04
N GLN A 219 0.73 20.74 -7.97
CA GLN A 219 -0.35 21.68 -7.71
C GLN A 219 -1.56 21.03 -7.04
N TYR A 220 -1.97 19.85 -7.50
CA TYR A 220 -3.29 19.29 -7.17
C TYR A 220 -3.26 18.07 -6.25
N VAL A 221 -2.10 17.46 -6.02
CA VAL A 221 -1.99 16.20 -5.25
C VAL A 221 -1.05 16.33 -4.06
N LEU A 222 0.16 16.82 -4.29
CA LEU A 222 1.21 16.91 -3.26
C LEU A 222 0.75 17.56 -1.96
N PRO A 223 0.03 18.71 -1.95
CA PRO A 223 -0.42 19.34 -0.70
C PRO A 223 -1.31 18.43 0.15
N HIS A 224 -2.17 17.66 -0.49
CA HIS A 224 -3.12 16.76 0.17
C HIS A 224 -2.47 15.48 0.68
N THR A 225 -1.54 14.90 -0.09
CA THR A 225 -0.75 13.75 0.36
C THR A 225 0.14 14.14 1.54
N ARG A 226 0.76 15.32 1.50
CA ARG A 226 1.54 15.87 2.61
C ARG A 226 0.68 16.04 3.86
N ALA A 227 -0.46 16.71 3.75
CA ALA A 227 -1.38 16.92 4.88
C ALA A 227 -1.87 15.58 5.47
N THR A 228 -2.06 14.56 4.63
CA THR A 228 -2.40 13.21 5.08
C THR A 228 -1.26 12.63 5.91
N ILE A 229 -0.02 12.66 5.44
CA ILE A 229 1.13 12.09 6.13
C ILE A 229 1.41 12.84 7.43
N GLU A 230 1.36 14.17 7.42
CA GLU A 230 1.54 15.01 8.61
C GLU A 230 0.46 14.82 9.67
N GLY A 231 -0.74 14.40 9.27
CA GLY A 231 -1.86 14.08 10.18
C GLY A 231 -1.79 12.71 10.85
N LEU A 232 -0.83 11.87 10.49
CA LEU A 232 -0.68 10.54 11.08
C LEU A 232 -0.01 10.61 12.46
N THR A 233 -0.27 9.59 13.27
CA THR A 233 0.30 9.48 14.62
C THR A 233 1.82 9.52 14.58
N PRO A 234 2.47 10.50 15.22
CA PRO A 234 3.92 10.65 15.20
C PRO A 234 4.66 9.40 15.70
N GLY A 235 5.80 9.11 15.09
CA GLY A 235 6.64 7.96 15.45
C GLY A 235 6.21 6.63 14.84
N THR A 236 5.09 6.59 14.11
CA THR A 236 4.73 5.43 13.30
C THR A 236 5.34 5.57 11.91
N PRO A 237 6.18 4.63 11.43
CA PRO A 237 6.75 4.69 10.10
C PRO A 237 5.71 4.73 9.00
N VAL A 238 5.88 5.64 8.06
CA VAL A 238 4.98 5.82 6.90
C VAL A 238 5.70 5.46 5.61
N ILE A 239 5.15 4.49 4.88
CA ILE A 239 5.59 4.12 3.54
C ILE A 239 4.71 4.86 2.53
N ASN A 240 5.31 5.75 1.74
CA ASN A 240 4.64 6.45 0.65
C ASN A 240 4.95 5.74 -0.67
N PHE A 241 4.02 4.90 -1.13
CA PHE A 241 4.20 4.05 -2.31
C PHE A 241 3.36 4.53 -3.49
N SER A 242 3.98 4.59 -4.66
CA SER A 242 3.30 4.97 -5.91
C SER A 242 3.80 4.16 -7.12
N THR A 243 3.01 4.11 -8.19
CA THR A 243 3.35 3.39 -9.42
C THR A 243 3.36 4.28 -10.65
N GLY A 244 4.27 3.99 -11.60
CA GLY A 244 4.43 4.79 -12.81
C GLY A 244 5.00 6.19 -12.57
N THR A 245 5.63 6.40 -11.44
CA THR A 245 6.00 7.73 -10.91
C THR A 245 7.49 8.03 -10.98
N ALA A 246 8.24 7.34 -11.84
CA ALA A 246 9.67 7.62 -12.03
C ALA A 246 9.96 9.12 -12.34
N GLY A 247 9.05 9.83 -13.02
CA GLY A 247 9.13 11.27 -13.27
C GLY A 247 8.73 12.16 -12.11
N LEU A 248 8.24 11.61 -10.97
CA LEU A 248 7.66 12.35 -9.86
C LEU A 248 8.40 12.11 -8.52
N LEU A 249 9.51 11.40 -8.51
CA LEU A 249 10.16 10.92 -7.28
C LEU A 249 10.47 12.02 -6.28
N GLU A 250 11.00 13.16 -6.74
CA GLU A 250 11.32 14.31 -5.89
C GLU A 250 10.06 14.94 -5.29
N LEU A 251 8.95 14.93 -6.02
CA LEU A 251 7.67 15.44 -5.55
C LEU A 251 7.01 14.49 -4.54
N ILE A 252 7.13 13.18 -4.76
CA ILE A 252 6.67 12.16 -3.81
C ILE A 252 7.47 12.27 -2.52
N ARG A 253 8.80 12.43 -2.62
CA ARG A 253 9.68 12.71 -1.47
C ARG A 253 9.25 13.98 -0.73
N ALA A 254 8.93 15.04 -1.47
CA ALA A 254 8.46 16.29 -0.90
C ALA A 254 7.08 16.17 -0.24
N ALA A 255 6.24 15.23 -0.63
CA ALA A 255 4.97 14.95 0.05
C ALA A 255 5.17 14.29 1.42
N GLY A 256 6.31 13.62 1.66
CA GLY A 256 6.67 13.03 2.94
C GLY A 256 6.69 11.50 2.93
N GLY A 257 6.88 10.94 4.12
CA GLY A 257 7.06 9.52 4.39
C GLY A 257 8.47 9.21 4.85
N ASP A 258 8.60 8.19 5.70
CA ASP A 258 9.89 7.70 6.19
C ASP A 258 10.55 6.78 5.16
N ILE A 259 9.74 6.13 4.35
CA ILE A 259 10.13 5.21 3.28
C ILE A 259 9.41 5.59 2.00
N ILE A 260 10.16 5.71 0.90
CA ILE A 260 9.58 5.90 -0.44
C ILE A 260 9.53 4.55 -1.14
N GLY A 261 8.31 4.11 -1.46
CA GLY A 261 8.08 2.89 -2.22
C GLY A 261 8.09 3.17 -3.72
N VAL A 262 8.85 2.38 -4.48
CA VAL A 262 9.01 2.57 -5.92
C VAL A 262 8.68 1.30 -6.70
N ASP A 263 8.19 1.47 -7.93
CA ASP A 263 7.95 0.35 -8.83
C ASP A 263 9.19 0.00 -9.67
N TRP A 264 9.07 -1.05 -10.48
CA TRP A 264 10.20 -1.60 -11.28
C TRP A 264 10.59 -0.76 -12.50
N ARG A 265 9.91 0.36 -12.78
CA ARG A 265 10.15 1.19 -13.96
C ARG A 265 11.31 2.17 -13.79
N VAL A 266 11.94 2.14 -12.64
CA VAL A 266 13.15 2.91 -12.32
C VAL A 266 14.16 1.97 -11.62
N ASN A 267 15.45 2.18 -11.84
CA ASN A 267 16.48 1.48 -11.10
C ASN A 267 16.49 1.92 -9.63
N LEU A 268 16.65 0.97 -8.71
CA LEU A 268 16.55 1.26 -7.27
C LEU A 268 17.60 2.28 -6.81
N ASP A 269 18.83 2.18 -7.28
CA ASP A 269 19.94 3.11 -6.99
C ASP A 269 19.63 4.52 -7.48
N GLU A 270 19.18 4.68 -8.73
CA GLU A 270 18.78 5.96 -9.32
C GLU A 270 17.59 6.58 -8.55
N ALA A 271 16.61 5.76 -8.20
CA ALA A 271 15.47 6.22 -7.42
C ALA A 271 15.90 6.71 -6.04
N TRP A 272 16.77 5.95 -5.34
CA TRP A 272 17.21 6.31 -4.00
C TRP A 272 18.11 7.55 -3.99
N GLU A 273 18.97 7.71 -4.99
CA GLU A 273 19.75 8.93 -5.17
C GLU A 273 18.85 10.17 -5.34
N ARG A 274 17.79 10.06 -6.14
CA ARG A 274 16.85 11.15 -6.42
C ARG A 274 15.98 11.53 -5.22
N VAL A 275 15.53 10.56 -4.44
CA VAL A 275 14.75 10.83 -3.22
C VAL A 275 15.63 11.19 -2.01
N GLY A 276 16.94 10.95 -2.10
CA GLY A 276 17.91 11.18 -1.03
C GLY A 276 18.07 9.97 -0.10
N PHE A 277 19.29 9.80 0.44
CA PHE A 277 19.62 8.70 1.36
C PHE A 277 19.22 8.98 2.82
N ASP A 278 18.58 10.11 3.05
CA ASP A 278 17.99 10.51 4.33
C ASP A 278 16.57 9.96 4.54
N VAL A 279 16.06 9.17 3.60
CA VAL A 279 14.83 8.33 3.72
C VAL A 279 15.13 6.89 3.37
N GLY A 280 14.27 5.96 3.85
CA GLY A 280 14.30 4.57 3.40
C GLY A 280 13.74 4.42 1.97
N ILE A 281 14.07 3.29 1.33
CA ILE A 281 13.50 2.93 0.04
C ILE A 281 12.89 1.53 0.11
N GLN A 282 11.73 1.36 -0.53
CA GLN A 282 11.07 0.06 -0.66
C GLN A 282 10.90 -0.31 -2.13
N GLY A 283 11.27 -1.53 -2.45
CA GLY A 283 11.04 -2.10 -3.79
C GLY A 283 12.21 -2.96 -4.25
N ASN A 284 12.32 -3.26 -5.54
CA ASN A 284 11.33 -2.94 -6.58
C ASN A 284 11.34 -3.99 -7.70
N LEU A 285 11.27 -5.28 -7.30
CA LEU A 285 11.25 -6.36 -8.28
C LEU A 285 9.95 -6.31 -9.12
N ASP A 286 10.08 -6.46 -10.43
CA ASP A 286 8.93 -6.65 -11.32
C ASP A 286 8.15 -7.91 -10.89
N PRO A 287 6.85 -7.82 -10.56
CA PRO A 287 6.06 -8.99 -10.18
C PRO A 287 6.06 -10.11 -11.23
N VAL A 288 6.22 -9.78 -12.50
CA VAL A 288 6.30 -10.76 -13.59
C VAL A 288 7.56 -11.62 -13.49
N ALA A 289 8.62 -11.11 -12.87
CA ALA A 289 9.85 -11.88 -12.65
C ALA A 289 9.63 -13.15 -11.83
N LEU A 290 8.58 -13.22 -11.01
CA LEU A 290 8.22 -14.42 -10.23
C LEU A 290 7.69 -15.58 -11.10
N PHE A 291 7.45 -15.38 -12.40
CA PHE A 291 7.13 -16.45 -13.35
C PHE A 291 8.38 -17.04 -14.01
N ALA A 292 9.55 -16.46 -13.78
CA ALA A 292 10.82 -16.96 -14.28
C ALA A 292 11.32 -18.17 -13.44
N PRO A 293 12.26 -18.97 -13.95
CA PRO A 293 12.91 -20.01 -13.15
C PRO A 293 13.58 -19.44 -11.87
N PRO A 294 13.68 -20.22 -10.78
CA PRO A 294 14.24 -19.77 -9.50
C PRO A 294 15.65 -19.15 -9.61
N ASP A 295 16.50 -19.64 -10.48
CA ASP A 295 17.85 -19.09 -10.69
C ASP A 295 17.80 -17.66 -11.26
N GLU A 296 16.88 -17.38 -12.18
CA GLU A 296 16.68 -16.02 -12.71
C GLU A 296 16.05 -15.10 -11.67
N ILE A 297 15.12 -15.61 -10.86
CA ILE A 297 14.57 -14.86 -9.71
C ILE A 297 15.72 -14.47 -8.76
N ARG A 298 16.56 -15.43 -8.38
CA ARG A 298 17.72 -15.20 -7.50
C ARG A 298 18.68 -14.17 -8.08
N ARG A 299 18.99 -14.27 -9.37
CA ARG A 299 19.85 -13.31 -10.09
C ARG A 299 19.28 -11.87 -10.00
N ARG A 300 17.97 -11.70 -10.26
CA ARG A 300 17.29 -10.40 -10.19
C ARG A 300 17.24 -9.84 -8.77
N VAL A 301 17.00 -10.67 -7.79
CA VAL A 301 17.07 -10.29 -6.37
C VAL A 301 18.47 -9.76 -6.05
N GLY A 302 19.51 -10.51 -6.43
CA GLY A 302 20.92 -10.10 -6.24
C GLY A 302 21.26 -8.77 -6.91
N GLU A 303 20.69 -8.50 -8.08
CA GLU A 303 20.88 -7.21 -8.77
C GLU A 303 20.27 -6.04 -7.99
N ILE A 304 19.03 -6.18 -7.48
CA ILE A 304 18.38 -5.14 -6.67
C ILE A 304 19.14 -4.90 -5.37
N LEU A 305 19.57 -5.97 -4.68
CA LEU A 305 20.36 -5.86 -3.45
C LEU A 305 21.71 -5.19 -3.70
N ARG A 306 22.36 -5.49 -4.82
CA ARG A 306 23.61 -4.84 -5.24
C ARG A 306 23.39 -3.33 -5.48
N ARG A 307 22.29 -2.95 -6.13
CA ARG A 307 21.90 -1.54 -6.34
C ARG A 307 21.62 -0.83 -5.02
N ALA A 308 20.98 -1.49 -4.05
CA ALA A 308 20.81 -0.96 -2.71
C ALA A 308 22.15 -0.71 -1.98
N GLY A 309 23.23 -1.41 -2.39
CA GLY A 309 24.59 -1.20 -1.91
C GLY A 309 24.77 -1.50 -0.43
N GLY A 310 23.92 -2.33 0.17
CA GLY A 310 23.97 -2.64 1.60
C GLY A 310 23.64 -1.45 2.51
N ARG A 311 23.10 -0.36 1.99
CA ARG A 311 22.72 0.82 2.79
C ARG A 311 21.59 0.47 3.76
N PRO A 312 21.61 1.00 5.01
CA PRO A 312 20.47 0.93 5.91
C PRO A 312 19.24 1.64 5.34
N GLY A 313 18.06 1.06 5.55
CA GLY A 313 16.80 1.65 5.08
C GLY A 313 16.25 1.04 3.78
N HIS A 314 16.85 -0.02 3.23
CA HIS A 314 16.25 -0.80 2.16
C HIS A 314 15.27 -1.83 2.71
N ILE A 315 14.05 -1.83 2.20
CA ILE A 315 13.03 -2.86 2.40
C ILE A 315 12.77 -3.49 1.04
N PHE A 316 13.05 -4.79 0.90
CA PHE A 316 12.77 -5.48 -0.35
C PHE A 316 11.27 -5.69 -0.52
N ASN A 317 10.76 -5.42 -1.71
CA ASN A 317 9.38 -5.68 -2.11
C ASN A 317 9.32 -5.85 -3.63
N LEU A 318 8.17 -6.28 -4.13
CA LEU A 318 7.85 -6.13 -5.55
C LEU A 318 7.50 -4.66 -5.84
N GLY A 319 7.63 -4.26 -7.10
CA GLY A 319 7.17 -2.95 -7.55
C GLY A 319 5.64 -2.80 -7.67
N HIS A 320 4.89 -3.88 -7.42
CA HIS A 320 3.42 -3.95 -7.32
C HIS A 320 3.03 -5.22 -6.57
N GLY A 321 1.73 -5.47 -6.40
CA GLY A 321 1.26 -6.69 -5.75
C GLY A 321 1.57 -7.98 -6.50
N VAL A 322 1.73 -9.09 -5.77
CA VAL A 322 1.85 -10.45 -6.34
C VAL A 322 0.68 -10.71 -7.30
N LEU A 323 1.00 -11.24 -8.48
CA LEU A 323 0.00 -11.52 -9.51
C LEU A 323 -0.76 -12.83 -9.21
N PRO A 324 -2.04 -12.93 -9.62
CA PRO A 324 -2.73 -14.21 -9.63
C PRO A 324 -1.93 -15.24 -10.45
N ASN A 325 -1.96 -16.50 -10.07
CA ASN A 325 -1.23 -17.61 -10.72
C ASN A 325 0.30 -17.60 -10.55
N THR A 326 0.88 -16.68 -9.76
CA THR A 326 2.28 -16.77 -9.37
C THR A 326 2.53 -18.06 -8.60
N PRO A 327 3.54 -18.89 -8.95
CA PRO A 327 3.87 -20.07 -8.17
C PRO A 327 4.31 -19.69 -6.73
N VAL A 328 3.69 -20.30 -5.72
CA VAL A 328 4.02 -20.01 -4.31
C VAL A 328 5.48 -20.31 -4.01
N ASP A 329 6.00 -21.43 -4.53
CA ASP A 329 7.39 -21.82 -4.34
C ASP A 329 8.39 -20.81 -4.93
N HIS A 330 8.02 -20.08 -5.99
CA HIS A 330 8.83 -19.00 -6.55
C HIS A 330 8.86 -17.77 -5.63
N VAL A 331 7.75 -17.49 -4.95
CA VAL A 331 7.70 -16.43 -3.93
C VAL A 331 8.58 -16.80 -2.75
N ILE A 332 8.49 -18.04 -2.27
CA ILE A 332 9.36 -18.55 -1.18
C ILE A 332 10.83 -18.48 -1.59
N ALA A 333 11.19 -18.95 -2.78
CA ALA A 333 12.54 -18.88 -3.31
C ALA A 333 13.08 -17.44 -3.38
N MET A 334 12.23 -16.49 -3.76
CA MET A 334 12.57 -15.06 -3.76
C MET A 334 12.83 -14.54 -2.35
N VAL A 335 11.98 -14.84 -1.36
CA VAL A 335 12.17 -14.43 0.04
C VAL A 335 13.49 -15.01 0.60
N GLN A 336 13.74 -16.30 0.39
CA GLN A 336 14.98 -16.95 0.78
C GLN A 336 16.21 -16.31 0.13
N ALA A 337 16.13 -16.02 -1.17
CA ALA A 337 17.21 -15.34 -1.89
C ALA A 337 17.50 -13.95 -1.33
N VAL A 338 16.47 -13.18 -0.93
CA VAL A 338 16.67 -11.88 -0.29
C VAL A 338 17.44 -12.02 1.02
N HIS A 339 17.03 -12.93 1.91
CA HIS A 339 17.66 -13.16 3.20
C HIS A 339 19.12 -13.64 3.03
N GLU A 340 19.35 -14.67 2.21
CA GLU A 340 20.66 -15.25 2.00
C GLU A 340 21.66 -14.26 1.36
N LEU A 341 21.24 -13.57 0.30
CA LEU A 341 22.15 -12.69 -0.45
C LEU A 341 22.41 -11.35 0.25
N SER A 342 21.60 -10.99 1.25
CA SER A 342 21.77 -9.76 2.03
C SER A 342 22.26 -10.00 3.46
N ALA A 343 22.51 -11.24 3.88
CA ALA A 343 23.07 -11.57 5.20
C ALA A 343 24.39 -10.83 5.46
N ARG A 344 24.57 -10.32 6.69
CA ARG A 344 25.72 -9.48 7.10
C ARG A 344 26.40 -10.05 8.33
#